data_23f4efc4c8c9bad47a02ca56e501c19a
#
_entry.id   23f4efc4c8c9bad47a02ca56e501c19a
#
_cell.length_a   1.000
_cell.length_b   1.000
_cell.length_c   1.000
_cell.angle_alpha   90.00
_cell.angle_beta   90.00
_cell.angle_gamma   90.00
#
_symmetry.space_group_name_H-M   'P 1'
#
loop_
_entity.id
_entity.type
_entity.pdbx_description
1 polymer ?
#
loop_
_entity_poly.entity_id
_entity_poly.type
_entity_poly.pdbx_seq_one_letter_code
_entity_poly.pdbx_strand_id
1 'polypeptide(L)'
;SSMQEEEVYNIFEILNARGVKLKQIELLKNYLFKYLKPKSLLDTYKTKWGDLEQRLEKVDLDDYYLHMYRCWHYKNRLKKEQLFEITKEQLRENNQKDLPKFFDFFIQGSEYYYGIDSVVGDDIEKEVYEYFKLKRNKQVRSVLLALKMKYAEEILDIDSYHQYLMMLRNFWLTFNLDNGSSNKIDGDVYILSNEIYKSSENRRVEFAILKFLKKYSTYYSKENVLENGLKNIVYSN
;
A
#
# COMPACT_ATOMS: atom_id res chain seq x y z
N SER A 1 19.99 -1.26 30.18
CA SER A 1 19.57 -1.34 28.78
C SER A 1 18.07 -1.15 28.58
N SER A 2 17.16 -1.87 29.30
CA SER A 2 15.73 -1.70 29.11
C SER A 2 15.18 -0.33 29.57
N MET A 3 15.74 0.25 30.65
CA MET A 3 15.39 1.61 31.08
C MET A 3 15.76 2.67 30.04
N GLN A 4 16.96 2.59 29.44
CA GLN A 4 17.39 3.53 28.40
C GLN A 4 16.49 3.46 27.14
N GLU A 5 16.01 2.29 26.76
CA GLU A 5 15.11 2.14 25.61
C GLU A 5 13.72 2.73 25.90
N GLU A 6 13.17 2.54 27.10
CA GLU A 6 11.90 3.18 27.51
C GLU A 6 12.02 4.72 27.55
N GLU A 7 13.14 5.25 28.02
CA GLU A 7 13.42 6.69 28.01
C GLU A 7 13.46 7.24 26.59
N VAL A 8 14.13 6.55 25.65
CA VAL A 8 14.17 6.94 24.24
C VAL A 8 12.76 6.99 23.65
N TYR A 9 11.93 5.98 23.88
CA TYR A 9 10.55 5.97 23.37
C TYR A 9 9.71 7.12 23.96
N ASN A 10 9.88 7.42 25.26
CA ASN A 10 9.21 8.55 25.91
C ASN A 10 9.66 9.90 25.35
N ILE A 11 10.94 10.06 25.01
CA ILE A 11 11.48 11.27 24.37
C ILE A 11 10.83 11.49 23.00
N PHE A 12 10.68 10.44 22.18
CA PHE A 12 9.98 10.54 20.90
C PHE A 12 8.51 10.96 21.04
N GLU A 13 7.79 10.42 22.02
CA GLU A 13 6.40 10.85 22.30
C GLU A 13 6.35 12.34 22.74
N ILE A 14 7.28 12.80 23.55
CA ILE A 14 7.38 14.20 24.00
C ILE A 14 7.73 15.13 22.83
N LEU A 15 8.67 14.74 21.97
CA LEU A 15 9.06 15.54 20.81
C LEU A 15 7.89 15.69 19.82
N ASN A 16 7.15 14.64 19.60
CA ASN A 16 5.95 14.66 18.75
C ASN A 16 4.87 15.61 19.36
N ALA A 17 4.64 15.53 20.67
CA ALA A 17 3.71 16.40 21.38
C ALA A 17 4.14 17.90 21.36
N ARG A 18 5.44 18.17 21.21
CA ARG A 18 6.00 19.54 21.09
C ARG A 18 6.03 20.06 19.65
N GLY A 19 5.44 19.35 18.69
CA GLY A 19 5.33 19.79 17.29
C GLY A 19 6.58 19.59 16.44
N VAL A 20 7.57 18.84 16.90
CA VAL A 20 8.68 18.38 16.05
C VAL A 20 8.11 17.39 15.02
N LYS A 21 8.22 17.72 13.73
CA LYS A 21 7.74 16.84 12.64
C LYS A 21 8.61 15.60 12.51
N LEU A 22 8.30 14.58 13.31
CA LEU A 22 8.89 13.25 13.16
C LEU A 22 8.22 12.51 12.00
N LYS A 23 8.99 11.65 11.32
CA LYS A 23 8.42 10.75 10.31
C LYS A 23 7.43 9.79 10.96
N GLN A 24 6.30 9.55 10.31
CA GLN A 24 5.24 8.69 10.82
C GLN A 24 5.71 7.25 11.03
N ILE A 25 6.61 6.79 10.16
CA ILE A 25 7.24 5.48 10.24
C ILE A 25 8.11 5.32 11.51
N GLU A 26 8.83 6.38 11.92
CA GLU A 26 9.64 6.35 13.15
C GLU A 26 8.77 6.27 14.41
N LEU A 27 7.65 6.98 14.41
CA LEU A 27 6.67 6.88 15.50
C LEU A 27 6.08 5.48 15.59
N LEU A 28 5.73 4.86 14.45
CA LEU A 28 5.26 3.49 14.39
C LEU A 28 6.32 2.51 14.90
N LYS A 29 7.56 2.61 14.42
CA LYS A 29 8.69 1.79 14.84
C LYS A 29 8.84 1.77 16.36
N ASN A 30 8.91 2.96 16.94
CA ASN A 30 9.08 3.13 18.38
C ASN A 30 7.90 2.53 19.16
N TYR A 31 6.67 2.75 18.69
CA TYR A 31 5.47 2.18 19.30
C TYR A 31 5.49 0.66 19.28
N LEU A 32 5.81 0.06 18.13
CA LEU A 32 5.87 -1.40 17.97
C LEU A 32 6.91 -2.01 18.92
N PHE A 33 8.12 -1.45 18.98
CA PHE A 33 9.18 -1.97 19.87
C PHE A 33 8.87 -1.76 21.36
N LYS A 34 8.24 -0.65 21.73
CA LYS A 34 7.81 -0.39 23.12
C LYS A 34 6.82 -1.43 23.62
N TYR A 35 5.83 -1.78 22.81
CA TYR A 35 4.71 -2.62 23.24
C TYR A 35 4.81 -4.08 22.80
N LEU A 36 5.82 -4.46 22.01
CA LEU A 36 6.03 -5.86 21.59
C LEU A 36 6.22 -6.79 22.79
N LYS A 37 5.48 -7.88 22.80
CA LYS A 37 5.57 -8.94 23.81
C LYS A 37 5.53 -10.31 23.14
N PRO A 38 6.25 -11.34 23.65
CA PRO A 38 7.22 -11.22 24.76
C PRO A 38 8.49 -10.47 24.34
N LYS A 39 9.18 -9.90 25.30
CA LYS A 39 10.42 -9.11 25.05
C LYS A 39 11.57 -9.94 24.41
N SER A 40 11.54 -11.26 24.54
CA SER A 40 12.48 -12.17 23.85
C SER A 40 12.44 -12.07 22.32
N LEU A 41 11.35 -11.55 21.74
CA LEU A 41 11.21 -11.34 20.29
C LEU A 41 11.87 -10.04 19.81
N LEU A 42 12.25 -9.14 20.73
CA LEU A 42 12.63 -7.77 20.37
C LEU A 42 13.83 -7.74 19.41
N ASP A 43 14.89 -8.53 19.68
CA ASP A 43 16.10 -8.53 18.85
C ASP A 43 15.80 -9.08 17.44
N THR A 44 14.97 -10.11 17.34
CA THR A 44 14.53 -10.65 16.05
C THR A 44 13.76 -9.59 15.24
N TYR A 45 12.85 -8.86 15.87
CA TYR A 45 12.09 -7.82 15.17
C TYR A 45 12.92 -6.57 14.86
N LYS A 46 13.93 -6.24 15.67
CA LYS A 46 14.90 -5.18 15.33
C LYS A 46 15.67 -5.53 14.06
N THR A 47 16.13 -6.78 13.95
CA THR A 47 16.79 -7.26 12.72
C THR A 47 15.88 -7.18 11.52
N LYS A 48 14.68 -7.76 11.61
CA LYS A 48 13.66 -7.71 10.53
C LYS A 48 13.35 -6.27 10.11
N TRP A 49 13.30 -5.33 11.06
CA TRP A 49 13.06 -3.93 10.75
C TRP A 49 14.25 -3.28 10.03
N GLY A 50 15.48 -3.60 10.45
CA GLY A 50 16.68 -3.16 9.74
C GLY A 50 16.71 -3.65 8.30
N ASP A 51 16.32 -4.91 8.07
CA ASP A 51 16.19 -5.48 6.71
C ASP A 51 15.12 -4.74 5.88
N LEU A 52 13.99 -4.34 6.50
CA LEU A 52 12.97 -3.51 5.85
C LEU A 52 13.55 -2.15 5.45
N GLU A 53 14.22 -1.46 6.37
CA GLU A 53 14.81 -0.14 6.10
C GLU A 53 15.86 -0.21 5.00
N GLN A 54 16.71 -1.24 5.00
CA GLN A 54 17.69 -1.48 3.97
C GLN A 54 17.02 -1.79 2.60
N ARG A 55 16.02 -2.66 2.59
CA ARG A 55 15.28 -3.03 1.38
C ARG A 55 14.60 -1.84 0.72
N LEU A 56 14.05 -0.94 1.53
CA LEU A 56 13.30 0.23 1.07
C LEU A 56 14.11 1.55 1.18
N GLU A 57 15.45 1.50 1.17
CA GLU A 57 16.33 2.68 1.34
C GLU A 57 16.05 3.83 0.37
N LYS A 58 15.57 3.50 -0.86
CA LYS A 58 15.23 4.47 -1.92
C LYS A 58 13.76 4.88 -1.93
N VAL A 59 12.98 4.37 -1.00
CA VAL A 59 11.54 4.61 -0.88
C VAL A 59 11.27 5.59 0.26
N ASP A 60 10.30 6.50 0.09
CA ASP A 60 9.75 7.23 1.23
C ASP A 60 8.97 6.25 2.12
N LEU A 61 9.52 5.93 3.29
CA LEU A 61 8.93 4.98 4.22
C LEU A 61 7.55 5.42 4.76
N ASP A 62 7.26 6.72 4.78
CA ASP A 62 5.93 7.22 5.11
C ASP A 62 4.92 6.96 3.97
N ASP A 63 5.35 6.95 2.69
CA ASP A 63 4.53 6.48 1.57
C ASP A 63 4.26 4.97 1.67
N TYR A 64 5.29 4.18 1.98
CA TYR A 64 5.15 2.76 2.22
C TYR A 64 4.14 2.48 3.35
N TYR A 65 4.30 3.15 4.48
CA TYR A 65 3.40 3.03 5.62
C TYR A 65 1.95 3.36 5.24
N LEU A 66 1.75 4.45 4.50
CA LEU A 66 0.42 4.86 4.04
C LEU A 66 -0.23 3.78 3.15
N HIS A 67 0.52 3.17 2.24
CA HIS A 67 0.00 2.13 1.36
C HIS A 67 -0.30 0.83 2.12
N MET A 68 0.54 0.44 3.09
CA MET A 68 0.26 -0.69 3.99
C MET A 68 -0.99 -0.45 4.83
N TYR A 69 -1.13 0.75 5.41
CA TYR A 69 -2.32 1.10 6.16
C TYR A 69 -3.59 1.01 5.32
N ARG A 70 -3.55 1.47 4.07
CA ARG A 70 -4.68 1.41 3.13
C ARG A 70 -5.12 -0.01 2.78
N CYS A 71 -4.18 -0.95 2.71
CA CYS A 71 -4.52 -2.37 2.60
C CYS A 71 -5.24 -2.84 3.87
N TRP A 72 -4.64 -2.61 5.02
CA TRP A 72 -5.11 -3.11 6.30
C TRP A 72 -6.42 -2.46 6.75
N HIS A 73 -6.52 -1.13 6.64
CA HIS A 73 -7.67 -0.36 7.13
C HIS A 73 -8.01 0.81 6.21
N TYR A 74 -9.29 0.97 5.92
CA TYR A 74 -9.75 2.13 5.16
C TYR A 74 -10.22 3.26 6.09
N LYS A 75 -9.70 4.47 5.87
CA LYS A 75 -10.21 5.70 6.45
C LYS A 75 -10.33 6.78 5.39
N ASN A 76 -11.53 7.35 5.26
CA ASN A 76 -11.77 8.42 4.31
C ASN A 76 -10.93 9.66 4.67
N ARG A 77 -10.35 10.32 3.65
CA ARG A 77 -9.56 11.56 3.78
C ARG A 77 -8.39 11.46 4.77
N LEU A 78 -7.76 10.29 4.86
CA LEU A 78 -6.58 10.10 5.70
C LEU A 78 -5.43 10.98 5.22
N LYS A 79 -4.94 11.87 6.11
CA LYS A 79 -3.72 12.65 5.91
C LYS A 79 -2.51 11.87 6.43
N LYS A 80 -1.37 12.01 5.73
CA LYS A 80 -0.12 11.31 6.09
C LYS A 80 0.31 11.62 7.53
N GLU A 81 0.16 12.85 7.98
CA GLU A 81 0.54 13.33 9.32
C GLU A 81 -0.30 12.73 10.47
N GLN A 82 -1.44 12.13 10.15
CA GLN A 82 -2.35 11.50 11.13
C GLN A 82 -2.17 9.98 11.21
N LEU A 83 -1.31 9.43 10.36
CA LEU A 83 -1.23 7.98 10.11
C LEU A 83 -0.87 7.20 11.38
N PHE A 84 0.12 7.68 12.13
CA PHE A 84 0.54 7.03 13.36
C PHE A 84 -0.55 7.02 14.43
N GLU A 85 -1.18 8.16 14.72
CA GLU A 85 -2.20 8.24 15.77
C GLU A 85 -3.39 7.33 15.45
N ILE A 86 -3.83 7.30 14.20
CA ILE A 86 -4.92 6.44 13.76
C ILE A 86 -4.55 4.96 13.85
N THR A 87 -3.33 4.58 13.45
CA THR A 87 -2.86 3.19 13.57
C THR A 87 -2.76 2.78 15.03
N LYS A 88 -2.26 3.66 15.89
CA LYS A 88 -2.15 3.44 17.34
C LYS A 88 -3.52 3.22 17.98
N GLU A 89 -4.54 3.99 17.60
CA GLU A 89 -5.92 3.79 18.05
C GLU A 89 -6.41 2.39 17.68
N GLN A 90 -6.29 1.99 16.41
CA GLN A 90 -6.74 0.68 15.92
C GLN A 90 -6.02 -0.49 16.63
N LEU A 91 -4.72 -0.36 16.86
CA LEU A 91 -3.94 -1.38 17.57
C LEU A 91 -4.30 -1.46 19.07
N ARG A 92 -4.71 -0.34 19.68
CA ARG A 92 -5.17 -0.30 21.08
C ARG A 92 -6.55 -0.90 21.24
N GLU A 93 -7.48 -0.64 20.35
CA GLU A 93 -8.83 -1.21 20.35
C GLU A 93 -8.78 -2.74 20.38
N ASN A 94 -7.80 -3.34 19.72
CA ASN A 94 -7.56 -4.78 19.72
C ASN A 94 -6.74 -5.29 20.93
N ASN A 95 -6.64 -4.49 22.03
CA ASN A 95 -5.88 -4.83 23.24
C ASN A 95 -4.41 -5.19 22.98
N GLN A 96 -3.81 -4.69 21.90
CA GLN A 96 -2.42 -4.95 21.49
C GLN A 96 -2.07 -6.44 21.26
N LYS A 97 -3.05 -7.35 21.32
CA LYS A 97 -2.83 -8.79 21.09
C LYS A 97 -2.35 -9.10 19.67
N ASP A 98 -2.71 -8.24 18.72
CA ASP A 98 -2.39 -8.40 17.32
C ASP A 98 -1.09 -7.68 16.89
N LEU A 99 -0.34 -7.10 17.84
CA LEU A 99 0.91 -6.40 17.55
C LEU A 99 1.94 -7.26 16.78
N PRO A 100 2.23 -8.51 17.18
CA PRO A 100 3.15 -9.36 16.41
C PRO A 100 2.64 -9.62 14.98
N LYS A 101 1.34 -9.90 14.81
CA LYS A 101 0.73 -10.12 13.49
C LYS A 101 0.80 -8.87 12.62
N PHE A 102 0.51 -7.70 13.20
CA PHE A 102 0.63 -6.44 12.50
C PHE A 102 2.09 -6.17 12.10
N PHE A 103 3.02 -6.48 12.99
CA PHE A 103 4.46 -6.33 12.71
C PHE A 103 4.90 -7.24 11.56
N ASP A 104 4.55 -8.53 11.60
CA ASP A 104 4.87 -9.48 10.54
C ASP A 104 4.22 -9.09 9.20
N PHE A 105 2.95 -8.67 9.21
CA PHE A 105 2.27 -8.10 8.04
C PHE A 105 3.06 -6.92 7.47
N PHE A 106 3.52 -6.02 8.33
CA PHE A 106 4.25 -4.83 7.91
C PHE A 106 5.63 -5.18 7.33
N ILE A 107 6.37 -6.09 7.97
CA ILE A 107 7.67 -6.57 7.47
C ILE A 107 7.51 -7.29 6.14
N GLN A 108 6.58 -8.24 6.03
CA GLN A 108 6.35 -9.01 4.82
C GLN A 108 5.92 -8.12 3.65
N GLY A 109 5.06 -7.13 3.91
CA GLY A 109 4.65 -6.16 2.91
C GLY A 109 5.80 -5.40 2.27
N SER A 110 6.92 -5.22 2.98
CA SER A 110 8.11 -4.54 2.44
C SER A 110 8.77 -5.31 1.29
N GLU A 111 8.68 -6.63 1.29
CA GLU A 111 9.21 -7.48 0.21
C GLU A 111 8.40 -7.28 -1.07
N TYR A 112 7.10 -7.31 -0.95
CA TYR A 112 6.19 -7.08 -2.08
C TYR A 112 6.29 -5.65 -2.60
N TYR A 113 6.36 -4.68 -1.68
CA TYR A 113 6.49 -3.28 -2.04
C TYR A 113 7.79 -2.97 -2.77
N TYR A 114 8.89 -3.60 -2.37
CA TYR A 114 10.15 -3.52 -3.08
C TYR A 114 10.03 -4.02 -4.52
N GLY A 115 9.37 -5.18 -4.73
CA GLY A 115 9.12 -5.71 -6.07
C GLY A 115 8.37 -4.71 -6.95
N ILE A 116 7.31 -4.11 -6.41
CA ILE A 116 6.50 -3.11 -7.12
C ILE A 116 7.30 -1.84 -7.44
N ASP A 117 8.06 -1.31 -6.48
CA ASP A 117 8.82 -0.06 -6.67
C ASP A 117 10.04 -0.24 -7.57
N SER A 118 10.74 -1.35 -7.43
CA SER A 118 11.98 -1.68 -8.16
C SER A 118 11.73 -2.38 -9.49
N VAL A 119 10.45 -2.69 -9.80
CA VAL A 119 10.05 -3.41 -11.04
C VAL A 119 10.69 -4.81 -11.09
N VAL A 120 10.53 -5.57 -10.02
CA VAL A 120 11.03 -6.94 -9.87
C VAL A 120 9.85 -7.90 -9.74
N GLY A 121 9.86 -8.96 -10.55
CA GLY A 121 8.81 -9.97 -10.59
C GLY A 121 8.91 -10.80 -11.87
N ASP A 122 7.84 -11.51 -12.21
CA ASP A 122 7.70 -12.15 -13.51
C ASP A 122 7.41 -11.12 -14.63
N ASP A 123 7.25 -11.59 -15.87
CA ASP A 123 7.15 -10.69 -17.02
C ASP A 123 5.87 -9.83 -16.98
N ILE A 124 4.73 -10.37 -16.50
CA ILE A 124 3.48 -9.61 -16.36
C ILE A 124 3.59 -8.60 -15.23
N GLU A 125 4.15 -8.99 -14.10
CA GLU A 125 4.40 -8.07 -12.98
C GLU A 125 5.29 -6.90 -13.42
N LYS A 126 6.41 -7.18 -14.08
CA LYS A 126 7.33 -6.15 -14.59
C LYS A 126 6.64 -5.19 -15.53
N GLU A 127 5.88 -5.69 -16.52
CA GLU A 127 5.13 -4.87 -17.45
C GLU A 127 4.16 -3.91 -16.73
N VAL A 128 3.41 -4.42 -15.78
CA VAL A 128 2.43 -3.65 -15.02
C VAL A 128 3.10 -2.64 -14.08
N TYR A 129 4.14 -3.07 -13.35
CA TYR A 129 4.85 -2.20 -12.40
C TYR A 129 5.59 -1.08 -13.12
N GLU A 130 6.23 -1.37 -14.25
CA GLU A 130 6.90 -0.38 -15.08
C GLU A 130 5.91 0.65 -15.64
N TYR A 131 4.75 0.21 -16.14
CA TYR A 131 3.70 1.11 -16.58
C TYR A 131 3.31 2.12 -15.50
N PHE A 132 3.00 1.66 -14.28
CA PHE A 132 2.60 2.55 -13.19
C PHE A 132 3.75 3.43 -12.68
N LYS A 133 4.98 2.95 -12.72
CA LYS A 133 6.18 3.72 -12.38
C LYS A 133 6.39 4.86 -13.36
N LEU A 134 6.32 4.60 -14.68
CA LEU A 134 6.43 5.60 -15.73
C LEU A 134 5.32 6.66 -15.63
N LYS A 135 4.10 6.25 -15.31
CA LYS A 135 2.96 7.16 -15.10
C LYS A 135 3.01 7.90 -13.76
N ARG A 136 4.00 7.64 -12.91
CA ARG A 136 4.14 8.19 -11.54
C ARG A 136 2.87 8.00 -10.69
N ASN A 137 2.11 6.95 -10.95
CA ASN A 137 0.87 6.65 -10.24
C ASN A 137 1.18 5.90 -8.94
N LYS A 138 1.40 6.66 -7.86
CA LYS A 138 1.68 6.08 -6.54
C LYS A 138 0.46 5.47 -5.87
N GLN A 139 -0.75 5.92 -6.19
CA GLN A 139 -2.00 5.52 -5.51
C GLN A 139 -2.32 4.05 -5.74
N VAL A 140 -2.05 3.55 -6.95
CA VAL A 140 -2.30 2.16 -7.32
C VAL A 140 -1.42 1.17 -6.54
N ARG A 141 -0.32 1.62 -5.97
CA ARG A 141 0.62 0.75 -5.23
C ARG A 141 -0.06 -0.03 -4.10
N SER A 142 -1.02 0.56 -3.41
CA SER A 142 -1.79 -0.16 -2.38
C SER A 142 -2.64 -1.28 -2.97
N VAL A 143 -3.18 -1.11 -4.19
CA VAL A 143 -3.96 -2.15 -4.87
C VAL A 143 -3.06 -3.28 -5.36
N LEU A 144 -1.92 -2.94 -6.00
CA LEU A 144 -0.92 -3.92 -6.43
C LEU A 144 -0.39 -4.73 -5.25
N LEU A 145 -0.13 -4.06 -4.13
CA LEU A 145 0.32 -4.68 -2.90
C LEU A 145 -0.73 -5.65 -2.33
N ALA A 146 -2.00 -5.25 -2.28
CA ALA A 146 -3.10 -6.11 -1.82
C ALA A 146 -3.26 -7.35 -2.73
N LEU A 147 -3.15 -7.20 -4.05
CA LEU A 147 -3.18 -8.33 -5.00
C LEU A 147 -2.00 -9.26 -4.79
N LYS A 148 -0.78 -8.73 -4.64
CA LYS A 148 0.42 -9.54 -4.39
C LYS A 148 0.31 -10.33 -3.08
N MET A 149 -0.25 -9.74 -2.03
CA MET A 149 -0.52 -10.43 -0.77
C MET A 149 -1.52 -11.58 -0.97
N LYS A 150 -2.60 -11.36 -1.72
CA LYS A 150 -3.60 -12.42 -1.98
C LYS A 150 -3.06 -13.54 -2.85
N TYR A 151 -2.16 -13.26 -3.77
CA TYR A 151 -1.43 -14.27 -4.50
C TYR A 151 -0.47 -15.06 -3.58
N ALA A 152 0.28 -14.38 -2.72
CA ALA A 152 1.19 -15.03 -1.77
C ALA A 152 0.46 -15.85 -0.67
N GLU A 153 -0.79 -15.49 -0.35
CA GLU A 153 -1.69 -16.25 0.55
C GLU A 153 -2.41 -17.42 -0.17
N GLU A 154 -2.11 -17.66 -1.44
CA GLU A 154 -2.75 -18.70 -2.28
C GLU A 154 -4.28 -18.52 -2.42
N ILE A 155 -4.80 -17.31 -2.13
CA ILE A 155 -6.20 -16.92 -2.40
C ILE A 155 -6.42 -16.71 -3.91
N LEU A 156 -5.38 -16.25 -4.60
CA LEU A 156 -5.35 -16.14 -6.07
C LEU A 156 -4.36 -17.14 -6.63
N ASP A 157 -4.77 -17.86 -7.68
CA ASP A 157 -3.83 -18.53 -8.56
C ASP A 157 -3.10 -17.52 -9.46
N ILE A 158 -2.06 -17.99 -10.16
CA ILE A 158 -1.22 -17.12 -11.00
C ILE A 158 -2.02 -16.49 -12.15
N ASP A 159 -2.94 -17.24 -12.75
CA ASP A 159 -3.74 -16.78 -13.89
C ASP A 159 -4.70 -15.66 -13.47
N SER A 160 -5.43 -15.85 -12.38
CA SER A 160 -6.31 -14.83 -11.80
C SER A 160 -5.51 -13.58 -11.38
N TYR A 161 -4.36 -13.78 -10.74
CA TYR A 161 -3.49 -12.66 -10.32
C TYR A 161 -3.03 -11.84 -11.51
N HIS A 162 -2.48 -12.47 -12.56
CA HIS A 162 -2.06 -11.82 -13.79
C HIS A 162 -3.22 -11.12 -14.50
N GLN A 163 -4.36 -11.79 -14.59
CA GLN A 163 -5.57 -11.20 -15.19
C GLN A 163 -5.95 -9.90 -14.48
N TYR A 164 -5.97 -9.87 -13.15
CA TYR A 164 -6.35 -8.68 -12.41
C TYR A 164 -5.31 -7.55 -12.55
N LEU A 165 -4.03 -7.86 -12.57
CA LEU A 165 -2.97 -6.89 -12.85
C LEU A 165 -3.19 -6.23 -14.22
N MET A 166 -3.46 -7.02 -15.25
CA MET A 166 -3.68 -6.53 -16.62
C MET A 166 -4.98 -5.72 -16.73
N MET A 167 -6.06 -6.15 -16.06
CA MET A 167 -7.31 -5.40 -16.02
C MET A 167 -7.11 -4.00 -15.43
N LEU A 168 -6.36 -3.89 -14.34
CA LEU A 168 -6.04 -2.61 -13.72
C LEU A 168 -5.18 -1.74 -14.64
N ARG A 169 -4.11 -2.28 -15.24
CA ARG A 169 -3.27 -1.54 -16.18
C ARG A 169 -4.10 -1.01 -17.35
N ASN A 170 -4.94 -1.84 -17.96
CA ASN A 170 -5.79 -1.46 -19.10
C ASN A 170 -6.81 -0.37 -18.70
N PHE A 171 -7.38 -0.47 -17.49
CA PHE A 171 -8.23 0.57 -16.94
C PHE A 171 -7.49 1.92 -16.88
N TRP A 172 -6.32 1.96 -16.26
CA TRP A 172 -5.57 3.22 -16.13
C TRP A 172 -5.10 3.76 -17.47
N LEU A 173 -4.79 2.88 -18.42
CA LEU A 173 -4.43 3.32 -19.78
C LEU A 173 -5.58 4.12 -20.41
N THR A 174 -6.79 3.56 -20.42
CA THR A 174 -7.96 4.22 -20.99
C THR A 174 -8.41 5.44 -20.18
N PHE A 175 -8.39 5.35 -18.84
CA PHE A 175 -8.73 6.44 -17.95
C PHE A 175 -7.80 7.66 -18.14
N ASN A 176 -6.49 7.44 -18.29
CA ASN A 176 -5.52 8.52 -18.53
C ASN A 176 -5.66 9.13 -19.93
N LEU A 177 -6.05 8.34 -20.94
CA LEU A 177 -6.29 8.83 -22.31
C LEU A 177 -7.55 9.73 -22.40
N ASP A 178 -8.55 9.49 -21.55
CA ASP A 178 -9.75 10.35 -21.46
C ASP A 178 -9.56 11.56 -20.52
N ASN A 179 -8.33 11.95 -20.22
CA ASN A 179 -7.99 13.04 -19.29
C ASN A 179 -8.55 12.84 -17.85
N GLY A 180 -8.69 11.61 -17.43
CA GLY A 180 -9.09 11.28 -16.07
C GLY A 180 -8.08 11.81 -15.05
N SER A 181 -8.55 12.63 -14.10
CA SER A 181 -7.72 13.09 -12.99
C SER A 181 -7.64 12.01 -11.91
N SER A 182 -6.43 11.55 -11.61
CA SER A 182 -6.18 10.55 -10.56
C SER A 182 -6.79 10.94 -9.22
N ASN A 183 -6.83 12.23 -8.88
CA ASN A 183 -7.41 12.74 -7.63
C ASN A 183 -8.91 12.45 -7.51
N LYS A 184 -9.63 12.28 -8.64
CA LYS A 184 -11.08 11.99 -8.63
C LYS A 184 -11.39 10.56 -8.18
N ILE A 185 -10.44 9.64 -8.32
CA ILE A 185 -10.63 8.21 -8.05
C ILE A 185 -9.87 7.72 -6.82
N ASP A 186 -9.07 8.57 -6.18
CA ASP A 186 -8.23 8.21 -5.02
C ASP A 186 -8.99 7.43 -3.94
N GLY A 187 -10.12 7.96 -3.50
CA GLY A 187 -10.92 7.32 -2.46
C GLY A 187 -11.35 5.91 -2.84
N ASP A 188 -11.76 5.71 -4.11
CA ASP A 188 -12.21 4.41 -4.58
C ASP A 188 -11.05 3.42 -4.78
N VAL A 189 -9.87 3.90 -5.17
CA VAL A 189 -8.65 3.08 -5.25
C VAL A 189 -8.28 2.53 -3.87
N TYR A 190 -8.44 3.34 -2.82
CA TYR A 190 -8.15 2.89 -1.45
C TYR A 190 -9.21 1.95 -0.90
N ILE A 191 -10.49 2.16 -1.25
CA ILE A 191 -11.56 1.21 -0.95
C ILE A 191 -11.25 -0.13 -1.63
N LEU A 192 -10.91 -0.12 -2.91
CA LEU A 192 -10.54 -1.30 -3.67
C LEU A 192 -9.38 -2.07 -3.02
N SER A 193 -8.32 -1.36 -2.63
CA SER A 193 -7.17 -1.95 -1.94
C SER A 193 -7.60 -2.71 -0.67
N ASN A 194 -8.43 -2.07 0.16
CA ASN A 194 -8.90 -2.67 1.41
C ASN A 194 -9.89 -3.82 1.19
N GLU A 195 -10.79 -3.71 0.20
CA GLU A 195 -11.72 -4.79 -0.18
C GLU A 195 -10.94 -6.02 -0.67
N ILE A 196 -9.91 -5.85 -1.51
CA ILE A 196 -9.04 -6.94 -1.97
C ILE A 196 -8.30 -7.57 -0.78
N TYR A 197 -7.65 -6.75 0.05
CA TYR A 197 -6.89 -7.26 1.20
C TYR A 197 -7.77 -8.07 2.17
N LYS A 198 -9.00 -7.66 2.41
CA LYS A 198 -9.96 -8.36 3.28
C LYS A 198 -10.62 -9.58 2.65
N SER A 199 -10.43 -9.80 1.37
CA SER A 199 -11.03 -10.95 0.67
C SER A 199 -10.38 -12.26 1.11
N SER A 200 -11.20 -13.27 1.37
CA SER A 200 -10.79 -14.62 1.76
C SER A 200 -10.91 -15.65 0.63
N GLU A 201 -11.37 -15.23 -0.55
CA GLU A 201 -11.56 -16.06 -1.72
C GLU A 201 -11.46 -15.25 -3.02
N ASN A 202 -11.02 -15.88 -4.11
CA ASN A 202 -10.82 -15.26 -5.42
C ASN A 202 -12.08 -14.52 -5.91
N ARG A 203 -13.25 -15.12 -5.78
CA ARG A 203 -14.52 -14.52 -6.21
C ARG A 203 -14.81 -13.15 -5.58
N ARG A 204 -14.39 -12.92 -4.34
CA ARG A 204 -14.55 -11.61 -3.68
C ARG A 204 -13.57 -10.59 -4.22
N VAL A 205 -12.34 -11.01 -4.54
CA VAL A 205 -11.35 -10.14 -5.20
C VAL A 205 -11.87 -9.72 -6.58
N GLU A 206 -12.34 -10.67 -7.37
CA GLU A 206 -12.96 -10.41 -8.67
C GLU A 206 -14.12 -9.42 -8.57
N PHE A 207 -15.03 -9.66 -7.63
CA PHE A 207 -16.18 -8.78 -7.41
C PHE A 207 -15.76 -7.34 -7.07
N ALA A 208 -14.76 -7.16 -6.20
CA ALA A 208 -14.25 -5.84 -5.83
C ALA A 208 -13.67 -5.10 -7.05
N ILE A 209 -12.89 -5.80 -7.88
CA ILE A 209 -12.30 -5.24 -9.10
C ILE A 209 -13.39 -4.88 -10.11
N LEU A 210 -14.32 -5.80 -10.40
CA LEU A 210 -15.39 -5.55 -11.36
C LEU A 210 -16.33 -4.41 -10.90
N LYS A 211 -16.64 -4.31 -9.62
CA LYS A 211 -17.40 -3.21 -9.01
C LYS A 211 -16.70 -1.86 -9.24
N PHE A 212 -15.38 -1.81 -9.01
CA PHE A 212 -14.57 -0.62 -9.25
C PHE A 212 -14.58 -0.25 -10.74
N LEU A 213 -14.29 -1.19 -11.64
CA LEU A 213 -14.27 -0.97 -13.07
C LEU A 213 -15.66 -0.51 -13.60
N LYS A 214 -16.74 -1.14 -13.13
CA LYS A 214 -18.11 -0.78 -13.51
C LYS A 214 -18.46 0.66 -13.14
N LYS A 215 -18.02 1.13 -11.97
CA LYS A 215 -18.23 2.52 -11.53
C LYS A 215 -17.68 3.53 -12.53
N TYR A 216 -16.61 3.18 -13.22
CA TYR A 216 -15.92 4.03 -14.18
C TYR A 216 -16.12 3.57 -15.64
N SER A 217 -17.12 2.73 -15.92
CA SER A 217 -17.37 2.16 -17.25
C SER A 217 -17.61 3.20 -18.33
N THR A 218 -18.11 4.39 -17.98
CA THR A 218 -18.30 5.50 -18.93
C THR A 218 -17.02 5.98 -19.57
N TYR A 219 -15.86 5.74 -18.95
CA TYR A 219 -14.56 6.04 -19.55
C TYR A 219 -14.13 5.02 -20.62
N TYR A 220 -14.73 3.82 -20.63
CA TYR A 220 -14.45 2.77 -21.64
C TYR A 220 -15.45 2.76 -22.79
N SER A 221 -16.69 3.21 -22.54
CA SER A 221 -17.79 3.10 -23.49
C SER A 221 -17.86 4.25 -24.50
N LYS A 222 -16.99 5.26 -24.38
CA LYS A 222 -16.92 6.32 -25.38
C LYS A 222 -16.25 5.74 -26.64
N GLU A 223 -17.00 5.70 -27.73
CA GLU A 223 -16.44 5.39 -29.06
C GLU A 223 -15.19 6.24 -29.31
N ASN A 224 -14.09 5.56 -29.72
CA ASN A 224 -12.85 6.22 -30.11
C ASN A 224 -11.97 6.83 -28.98
N VAL A 225 -12.17 6.47 -27.69
CA VAL A 225 -11.29 6.97 -26.60
C VAL A 225 -9.83 6.65 -26.87
N LEU A 226 -9.51 5.42 -27.28
CA LEU A 226 -8.16 5.00 -27.63
C LEU A 226 -7.64 5.75 -28.86
N GLU A 227 -8.44 5.87 -29.89
CA GLU A 227 -8.05 6.53 -31.15
C GLU A 227 -7.81 8.03 -30.95
N ASN A 228 -8.70 8.71 -30.25
CA ASN A 228 -8.55 10.13 -29.94
C ASN A 228 -7.43 10.41 -28.94
N GLY A 229 -7.25 9.53 -27.93
CA GLY A 229 -6.15 9.64 -26.98
C GLY A 229 -4.79 9.45 -27.64
N LEU A 230 -4.64 8.48 -28.55
CA LEU A 230 -3.41 8.25 -29.29
C LEU A 230 -3.11 9.40 -30.28
N LYS A 231 -4.10 9.96 -30.96
CA LYS A 231 -3.93 11.13 -31.83
C LYS A 231 -3.38 12.33 -31.04
N ASN A 232 -3.86 12.57 -29.82
CA ASN A 232 -3.38 13.67 -28.97
C ASN A 232 -1.92 13.49 -28.49
N ILE A 233 -1.44 12.26 -28.32
CA ILE A 233 -0.06 11.97 -27.93
C ILE A 233 0.92 12.23 -29.09
N VAL A 234 0.53 11.94 -30.32
CA VAL A 234 1.37 12.09 -31.52
C VAL A 234 1.65 13.56 -31.87
N TYR A 235 0.76 14.48 -31.47
CA TYR A 235 0.87 15.90 -31.81
C TYR A 235 1.44 16.78 -30.67
N SER A 236 1.90 16.22 -29.56
CA SER A 236 2.48 16.97 -28.43
C SER A 236 4.02 16.91 -28.38
N ASN A 237 4.69 16.56 -29.48
CA ASN A 237 6.15 16.64 -29.64
C ASN A 237 6.57 17.94 -30.31
#